data_0c99529cfa2cdd905fa63e07435d737c
#
_entry.id   0c99529cfa2cdd905fa63e07435d737c
#
_cell.length_a   1.000
_cell.length_b   1.000
_cell.length_c   1.000
_cell.angle_alpha   90.00
_cell.angle_beta   90.00
_cell.angle_gamma   90.00
#
_symmetry.space_group_name_H-M   'P 1'
#
loop_
_entity.id
_entity.type
_entity.pdbx_description
1 polymer ?
#
loop_
_entity_poly.entity_id
_entity_poly.type
_entity_poly.pdbx_seq_one_letter_code
_entity_poly.pdbx_strand_id
1 'polypeptide(L)'
;MGGHLSTERQLGEITGQYDRVARFYKAFEPLYLIFPIARRKAVAALGLKSGDTVLEVGAGTGRNFPYLAEAVGSGGSVIAIDASAGMLREAGKLVAQRGWSNVLLQHQDAAQLEIDRDVDAVLFSLSYSAMPEPKRALARAWEHLRPGGCLAVMDAGLTRTRLRPVLDPLARLLIRLGPGNPYSRPWDDLSEYGQVAIERFMWIYYICTLVKPGDGKVAVDTL
;
A
#
# COMPACT_ATOMS: atom_id res chain seq x y z
N MET A 1 4.82 -19.75 -21.04
CA MET A 1 5.73 -20.30 -20.01
C MET A 1 6.88 -19.35 -19.65
N GLY A 2 7.44 -18.54 -20.56
CA GLY A 2 8.58 -17.66 -20.26
C GLY A 2 8.28 -16.46 -19.34
N GLY A 3 7.06 -15.92 -19.34
CA GLY A 3 6.70 -14.74 -18.53
C GLY A 3 6.61 -15.01 -17.02
N HIS A 4 6.14 -16.18 -16.61
CA HIS A 4 5.95 -16.53 -15.20
C HIS A 4 7.31 -16.69 -14.47
N LEU A 5 8.27 -17.36 -15.10
CA LEU A 5 9.63 -17.54 -14.55
C LEU A 5 10.39 -16.21 -14.40
N SER A 6 10.13 -15.22 -15.28
CA SER A 6 10.73 -13.89 -15.17
C SER A 6 10.16 -13.10 -13.98
N THR A 7 8.87 -13.24 -13.70
CA THR A 7 8.19 -12.56 -12.59
C THR A 7 8.62 -13.13 -11.23
N GLU A 8 8.68 -14.46 -11.08
CA GLU A 8 9.17 -15.12 -9.87
C GLU A 8 10.62 -14.72 -9.56
N ARG A 9 11.48 -14.63 -10.60
CA ARG A 9 12.85 -14.16 -10.45
C ARG A 9 12.91 -12.71 -9.99
N GLN A 10 12.11 -11.82 -10.57
CA GLN A 10 12.01 -10.42 -10.15
C GLN A 10 11.53 -10.29 -8.71
N LEU A 11 10.51 -11.06 -8.32
CA LEU A 11 10.02 -11.08 -6.95
C LEU A 11 11.13 -11.52 -5.99
N GLY A 12 11.87 -12.59 -6.31
CA GLY A 12 12.99 -13.08 -5.52
C GLY A 12 14.14 -12.06 -5.38
N GLU A 13 14.46 -11.32 -6.42
CA GLU A 13 15.46 -10.26 -6.40
C GLU A 13 15.01 -9.07 -5.50
N ILE A 14 13.76 -8.63 -5.64
CA ILE A 14 13.17 -7.54 -4.84
C ILE A 14 13.07 -7.93 -3.37
N THR A 15 12.52 -9.10 -3.04
CA THR A 15 12.40 -9.58 -1.66
C THR A 15 13.77 -9.78 -1.01
N GLY A 16 14.75 -10.32 -1.75
CA GLY A 16 16.12 -10.47 -1.28
C GLY A 16 16.83 -9.14 -1.01
N GLN A 17 16.49 -8.07 -1.76
CA GLN A 17 16.96 -6.72 -1.47
C GLN A 17 16.33 -6.18 -0.18
N TYR A 18 15.01 -6.32 -0.02
CA TYR A 18 14.31 -5.89 1.19
C TYR A 18 14.75 -6.67 2.43
N ASP A 19 14.95 -7.97 2.33
CA ASP A 19 15.46 -8.80 3.43
C ASP A 19 16.82 -8.33 3.96
N ARG A 20 17.70 -7.91 3.05
CA ARG A 20 19.04 -7.40 3.43
C ARG A 20 18.97 -6.04 4.13
N VAL A 21 18.07 -5.16 3.70
CA VAL A 21 17.97 -3.81 4.24
C VAL A 21 16.98 -3.68 5.39
N ALA A 22 16.14 -4.69 5.65
CA ALA A 22 15.07 -4.63 6.65
C ALA A 22 15.54 -4.13 8.03
N ARG A 23 16.70 -4.59 8.50
CA ARG A 23 17.29 -4.17 9.78
C ARG A 23 17.76 -2.72 9.78
N PHE A 24 18.20 -2.22 8.64
CA PHE A 24 18.72 -0.86 8.46
C PHE A 24 17.64 0.14 8.06
N TYR A 25 16.48 -0.34 7.62
CA TYR A 25 15.38 0.51 7.17
C TYR A 25 14.95 1.51 8.25
N LYS A 26 15.00 1.11 9.53
CA LYS A 26 14.78 1.99 10.68
C LYS A 26 15.79 3.14 10.80
N ALA A 27 17.05 2.93 10.41
CA ALA A 27 18.11 3.93 10.54
C ALA A 27 17.98 5.06 9.52
N PHE A 28 17.38 4.80 8.37
CA PHE A 28 17.18 5.80 7.31
C PHE A 28 15.89 6.62 7.48
N GLU A 29 14.99 6.21 8.37
CA GLU A 29 13.69 6.84 8.58
C GLU A 29 13.75 8.30 9.08
N PRO A 30 14.68 8.72 9.97
CA PRO A 30 14.78 10.12 10.39
C PRO A 30 15.05 11.09 9.23
N LEU A 31 15.62 10.60 8.13
CA LEU A 31 15.89 11.41 6.93
C LEU A 31 14.59 11.80 6.20
N TYR A 32 13.46 11.15 6.53
CA TYR A 32 12.17 11.30 5.87
C TYR A 32 11.06 11.76 6.83
N LEU A 33 11.24 12.91 7.47
CA LEU A 33 10.26 13.55 8.37
C LEU A 33 8.83 13.67 7.77
N ILE A 34 8.73 13.51 6.46
CA ILE A 34 7.50 13.65 5.67
C ILE A 34 6.65 12.37 5.69
N PHE A 35 7.25 11.20 5.84
CA PHE A 35 6.55 9.92 5.80
C PHE A 35 5.43 9.74 6.85
N PRO A 36 5.56 10.19 8.10
CA PRO A 36 4.47 10.08 9.06
C PRO A 36 3.21 10.83 8.63
N ILE A 37 3.36 12.02 8.03
CA ILE A 37 2.23 12.83 7.54
C ILE A 37 1.55 12.12 6.36
N ALA A 38 2.34 11.60 5.42
CA ALA A 38 1.84 10.88 4.26
C ALA A 38 1.05 9.63 4.66
N ARG A 39 1.59 8.83 5.59
CA ARG A 39 0.96 7.61 6.10
C ARG A 39 -0.35 7.91 6.84
N ARG A 40 -0.34 8.93 7.71
CA ARG A 40 -1.56 9.37 8.42
C ARG A 40 -2.66 9.79 7.45
N LYS A 41 -2.30 10.55 6.40
CA LYS A 41 -3.25 10.94 5.35
C LYS A 41 -3.80 9.74 4.59
N ALA A 42 -2.95 8.78 4.23
CA ALA A 42 -3.37 7.57 3.52
C ALA A 42 -4.35 6.73 4.36
N VAL A 43 -4.07 6.55 5.65
CA VAL A 43 -4.99 5.84 6.55
C VAL A 43 -6.28 6.62 6.75
N ALA A 44 -6.22 7.95 6.91
CA ALA A 44 -7.42 8.79 7.04
C ALA A 44 -8.31 8.73 5.79
N ALA A 45 -7.70 8.61 4.60
CA ALA A 45 -8.43 8.52 3.33
C ALA A 45 -9.26 7.23 3.18
N LEU A 46 -8.97 6.19 3.96
CA LEU A 46 -9.76 4.95 3.99
C LEU A 46 -11.11 5.11 4.70
N GLY A 47 -11.27 6.13 5.54
CA GLY A 47 -12.51 6.35 6.30
C GLY A 47 -12.83 5.24 7.29
N LEU A 48 -11.82 4.57 7.84
CA LEU A 48 -11.96 3.45 8.79
C LEU A 48 -12.74 3.84 10.04
N LYS A 49 -13.49 2.88 10.55
CA LYS A 49 -14.25 2.97 11.79
C LYS A 49 -13.77 1.92 12.78
N SER A 50 -14.04 2.14 14.07
CA SER A 50 -13.82 1.14 15.09
C SER A 50 -14.61 -0.14 14.77
N GLY A 51 -13.94 -1.28 14.78
CA GLY A 51 -14.49 -2.58 14.42
C GLY A 51 -14.19 -3.02 12.99
N ASP A 52 -13.71 -2.13 12.11
CA ASP A 52 -13.39 -2.46 10.72
C ASP A 52 -12.19 -3.41 10.63
N THR A 53 -12.15 -4.19 9.57
CA THR A 53 -10.99 -4.99 9.14
C THR A 53 -10.31 -4.31 7.96
N VAL A 54 -9.02 -4.06 8.07
CA VAL A 54 -8.21 -3.47 6.99
C VAL A 54 -7.12 -4.42 6.54
N LEU A 55 -6.96 -4.54 5.22
CA LEU A 55 -5.86 -5.25 4.58
C LEU A 55 -4.77 -4.27 4.17
N GLU A 56 -3.57 -4.44 4.67
CA GLU A 56 -2.38 -3.71 4.20
C GLU A 56 -1.53 -4.60 3.30
N VAL A 57 -1.33 -4.19 2.04
CA VAL A 57 -0.62 -4.94 1.01
C VAL A 57 0.77 -4.35 0.80
N GLY A 58 1.80 -5.16 1.10
CA GLY A 58 3.19 -4.72 1.16
C GLY A 58 3.47 -3.93 2.43
N ALA A 59 3.17 -4.53 3.59
CA ALA A 59 3.21 -3.88 4.90
C ALA A 59 4.63 -3.50 5.37
N GLY A 60 5.65 -4.13 4.79
CA GLY A 60 7.04 -3.88 5.15
C GLY A 60 7.30 -4.13 6.64
N THR A 61 7.93 -3.16 7.30
CA THR A 61 8.24 -3.21 8.73
C THR A 61 7.09 -2.74 9.64
N GLY A 62 5.87 -2.60 9.10
CA GLY A 62 4.66 -2.26 9.88
C GLY A 62 4.52 -0.77 10.23
N ARG A 63 5.02 0.13 9.40
CA ARG A 63 5.03 1.57 9.70
C ARG A 63 3.65 2.24 9.71
N ASN A 64 2.65 1.62 9.09
CA ASN A 64 1.28 2.10 9.15
C ASN A 64 0.50 1.51 10.34
N PHE A 65 0.98 0.45 10.98
CA PHE A 65 0.25 -0.23 12.06
C PHE A 65 -0.20 0.69 13.20
N PRO A 66 0.61 1.68 13.68
CA PRO A 66 0.13 2.59 14.71
C PRO A 66 -1.14 3.34 14.31
N TYR A 67 -1.21 3.77 13.05
CA TYR A 67 -2.37 4.53 12.54
C TYR A 67 -3.55 3.61 12.22
N LEU A 68 -3.28 2.42 11.65
CA LEU A 68 -4.31 1.44 11.33
C LEU A 68 -4.94 0.86 12.60
N ALA A 69 -4.12 0.40 13.55
CA ALA A 69 -4.60 -0.15 14.83
C ALA A 69 -5.39 0.88 15.64
N GLU A 70 -4.98 2.16 15.63
CA GLU A 70 -5.73 3.25 16.24
C GLU A 70 -7.10 3.44 15.55
N ALA A 71 -7.12 3.43 14.22
CA ALA A 71 -8.34 3.68 13.44
C ALA A 71 -9.37 2.57 13.60
N VAL A 72 -8.95 1.29 13.56
CA VAL A 72 -9.88 0.15 13.70
C VAL A 72 -10.20 -0.18 15.16
N GLY A 73 -9.42 0.31 16.12
CA GLY A 73 -9.60 0.05 17.54
C GLY A 73 -9.42 -1.43 17.92
N SER A 74 -9.70 -1.76 19.18
CA SER A 74 -9.52 -3.12 19.71
C SER A 74 -10.54 -4.14 19.17
N GLY A 75 -11.67 -3.68 18.65
CA GLY A 75 -12.70 -4.53 18.04
C GLY A 75 -12.47 -4.82 16.56
N GLY A 76 -11.57 -4.08 15.91
CA GLY A 76 -11.22 -4.28 14.50
C GLY A 76 -9.94 -5.07 14.32
N SER A 77 -9.54 -5.27 13.06
CA SER A 77 -8.37 -6.08 12.70
C SER A 77 -7.54 -5.43 11.59
N VAL A 78 -6.22 -5.64 11.67
CA VAL A 78 -5.27 -5.31 10.61
C VAL A 78 -4.68 -6.61 10.07
N ILE A 79 -4.98 -6.93 8.82
CA ILE A 79 -4.34 -8.03 8.09
C ILE A 79 -3.21 -7.41 7.27
N ALA A 80 -1.99 -7.82 7.52
CA ALA A 80 -0.81 -7.23 6.90
C ALA A 80 -0.02 -8.30 6.15
N ILE A 81 0.09 -8.15 4.83
CA ILE A 81 0.84 -9.07 3.99
C ILE A 81 2.11 -8.43 3.43
N ASP A 82 3.15 -9.23 3.31
CA ASP A 82 4.39 -8.85 2.62
C ASP A 82 5.08 -10.09 2.05
N ALA A 83 5.73 -9.95 0.91
CA ALA A 83 6.50 -11.03 0.29
C ALA A 83 7.90 -11.20 0.91
N SER A 84 8.38 -10.24 1.72
CA SER A 84 9.67 -10.29 2.40
C SER A 84 9.50 -10.81 3.83
N ALA A 85 10.00 -12.01 4.09
CA ALA A 85 10.04 -12.57 5.44
C ALA A 85 10.90 -11.72 6.39
N GLY A 86 11.93 -11.04 5.87
CA GLY A 86 12.77 -10.12 6.65
C GLY A 86 12.00 -8.90 7.14
N MET A 87 11.18 -8.30 6.27
CA MET A 87 10.30 -7.19 6.64
C MET A 87 9.27 -7.61 7.69
N LEU A 88 8.61 -8.74 7.50
CA LEU A 88 7.62 -9.27 8.46
C LEU A 88 8.23 -9.63 9.82
N ARG A 89 9.49 -10.08 9.87
CA ARG A 89 10.17 -10.28 11.16
C ARG A 89 10.32 -8.97 11.95
N GLU A 90 10.65 -7.86 11.27
CA GLU A 90 10.72 -6.55 11.92
C GLU A 90 9.33 -6.03 12.31
N ALA A 91 8.33 -6.23 11.46
CA ALA A 91 6.93 -5.93 11.75
C ALA A 91 6.44 -6.70 12.99
N GLY A 92 6.76 -8.00 13.10
CA GLY A 92 6.42 -8.84 14.25
C GLY A 92 7.03 -8.35 15.56
N LYS A 93 8.27 -7.84 15.53
CA LYS A 93 8.88 -7.20 16.71
C LYS A 93 8.10 -5.96 17.15
N LEU A 94 7.65 -5.15 16.19
CA LEU A 94 6.85 -3.97 16.47
C LEU A 94 5.49 -4.36 17.08
N VAL A 95 4.81 -5.36 16.50
CA VAL A 95 3.53 -5.89 17.00
C VAL A 95 3.69 -6.37 18.44
N ALA A 96 4.70 -7.19 18.73
CA ALA A 96 4.99 -7.69 20.08
C ALA A 96 5.32 -6.57 21.05
N GLN A 97 6.15 -5.60 20.65
CA GLN A 97 6.53 -4.45 21.47
C GLN A 97 5.32 -3.58 21.86
N ARG A 98 4.34 -3.46 20.96
CA ARG A 98 3.13 -2.65 21.16
C ARG A 98 1.98 -3.43 21.80
N GLY A 99 2.09 -4.75 21.91
CA GLY A 99 1.06 -5.61 22.47
C GLY A 99 -0.22 -5.68 21.62
N TRP A 100 -0.12 -5.49 20.30
CA TRP A 100 -1.28 -5.59 19.42
C TRP A 100 -1.65 -7.04 19.18
N SER A 101 -2.83 -7.46 19.63
CA SER A 101 -3.40 -8.79 19.38
C SER A 101 -4.25 -8.87 18.11
N ASN A 102 -4.59 -7.73 17.53
CA ASN A 102 -5.46 -7.59 16.37
C ASN A 102 -4.70 -7.24 15.08
N VAL A 103 -3.37 -7.35 15.06
CA VAL A 103 -2.53 -7.20 13.87
C VAL A 103 -2.02 -8.58 13.46
N LEU A 104 -2.48 -9.07 12.31
CA LEU A 104 -2.17 -10.40 11.77
C LEU A 104 -1.17 -10.26 10.62
N LEU A 105 -0.02 -10.93 10.73
CA LEU A 105 1.04 -10.89 9.72
C LEU A 105 0.97 -12.15 8.86
N GLN A 106 0.99 -12.00 7.54
CA GLN A 106 0.97 -13.11 6.59
C GLN A 106 2.07 -12.95 5.54
N HIS A 107 2.90 -13.97 5.39
CA HIS A 107 3.94 -14.01 4.36
C HIS A 107 3.33 -14.50 3.05
N GLN A 108 3.01 -13.56 2.15
CA GLN A 108 2.38 -13.86 0.86
C GLN A 108 2.89 -12.92 -0.24
N ASP A 109 2.90 -13.44 -1.46
CA ASP A 109 2.97 -12.60 -2.66
C ASP A 109 1.61 -11.93 -2.90
N ALA A 110 1.59 -10.62 -3.00
CA ALA A 110 0.37 -9.85 -3.24
C ALA A 110 -0.36 -10.26 -4.54
N ALA A 111 0.36 -10.72 -5.55
CA ALA A 111 -0.23 -11.22 -6.80
C ALA A 111 -0.93 -12.59 -6.63
N GLN A 112 -0.70 -13.27 -5.51
CA GLN A 112 -1.32 -14.54 -5.13
C GLN A 112 -2.09 -14.42 -3.81
N LEU A 113 -2.46 -13.20 -3.44
CA LEU A 113 -3.16 -12.91 -2.19
C LEU A 113 -4.40 -13.78 -2.01
N GLU A 114 -4.47 -14.43 -0.86
CA GLU A 114 -5.63 -15.18 -0.37
C GLU A 114 -5.83 -14.91 1.12
N ILE A 115 -7.02 -14.46 1.49
CA ILE A 115 -7.46 -14.29 2.88
C ILE A 115 -8.85 -14.90 3.05
N ASP A 116 -9.18 -15.33 4.28
CA ASP A 116 -10.37 -16.11 4.61
C ASP A 116 -11.63 -15.28 4.81
N ARG A 117 -11.56 -13.97 4.55
CA ARG A 117 -12.67 -13.04 4.81
C ARG A 117 -12.63 -11.82 3.91
N ASP A 118 -13.76 -11.13 3.81
CA ASP A 118 -13.85 -9.81 3.23
C ASP A 118 -13.30 -8.74 4.21
N VAL A 119 -12.80 -7.65 3.66
CA VAL A 119 -12.26 -6.52 4.41
C VAL A 119 -13.02 -5.22 4.11
N ASP A 120 -13.04 -4.32 5.08
CA ASP A 120 -13.69 -3.01 4.98
C ASP A 120 -12.86 -2.02 4.17
N ALA A 121 -11.54 -2.19 4.22
CA ALA A 121 -10.62 -1.34 3.47
C ALA A 121 -9.36 -2.07 3.04
N VAL A 122 -8.72 -1.56 1.98
CA VAL A 122 -7.43 -2.02 1.47
C VAL A 122 -6.47 -0.84 1.36
N LEU A 123 -5.24 -1.02 1.85
CA LEU A 123 -4.17 -0.04 1.77
C LEU A 123 -2.96 -0.60 1.03
N PHE A 124 -2.53 0.09 0.00
CA PHE A 124 -1.17 0.01 -0.56
C PHE A 124 -0.43 1.28 -0.16
N SER A 125 0.66 1.16 0.59
CA SER A 125 1.38 2.32 1.11
C SER A 125 2.87 2.23 0.82
N LEU A 126 3.33 2.95 -0.20
CA LEU A 126 4.69 2.90 -0.74
C LEU A 126 5.10 1.48 -1.18
N SER A 127 4.15 0.72 -1.68
CA SER A 127 4.33 -0.68 -2.05
C SER A 127 3.90 -0.98 -3.48
N TYR A 128 2.84 -0.34 -3.98
CA TYR A 128 2.25 -0.63 -5.28
C TYR A 128 3.26 -0.49 -6.43
N SER A 129 4.01 0.61 -6.46
CA SER A 129 5.00 0.88 -7.51
C SER A 129 6.23 -0.03 -7.47
N ALA A 130 6.43 -0.75 -6.36
CA ALA A 130 7.55 -1.68 -6.16
C ALA A 130 7.19 -3.13 -6.50
N MET A 131 5.91 -3.44 -6.71
CA MET A 131 5.46 -4.80 -7.01
C MET A 131 5.77 -5.19 -8.45
N PRO A 132 6.17 -6.45 -8.72
CA PRO A 132 6.37 -6.95 -10.10
C PRO A 132 5.07 -7.01 -10.90
N GLU A 133 3.97 -7.39 -10.26
CA GLU A 133 2.64 -7.54 -10.86
C GLU A 133 1.57 -6.70 -10.12
N PRO A 134 1.68 -5.34 -10.15
CA PRO A 134 0.82 -4.49 -9.32
C PRO A 134 -0.66 -4.60 -9.71
N LYS A 135 -1.00 -4.76 -10.99
CA LYS A 135 -2.38 -4.96 -11.44
C LYS A 135 -3.00 -6.24 -10.90
N ARG A 136 -2.22 -7.31 -10.85
CA ARG A 136 -2.68 -8.59 -10.31
C ARG A 136 -2.88 -8.52 -8.80
N ALA A 137 -1.94 -7.86 -8.09
CA ALA A 137 -2.08 -7.59 -6.66
C ALA A 137 -3.33 -6.75 -6.37
N LEU A 138 -3.59 -5.71 -7.19
CA LEU A 138 -4.79 -4.89 -7.10
C LEU A 138 -6.07 -5.72 -7.30
N ALA A 139 -6.12 -6.55 -8.35
CA ALA A 139 -7.26 -7.40 -8.64
C ALA A 139 -7.57 -8.35 -7.47
N ARG A 140 -6.54 -9.01 -6.93
CA ARG A 140 -6.70 -9.89 -5.77
C ARG A 140 -7.19 -9.15 -4.53
N ALA A 141 -6.62 -7.99 -4.21
CA ALA A 141 -7.07 -7.19 -3.09
C ALA A 141 -8.50 -6.67 -3.27
N TRP A 142 -8.89 -6.35 -4.52
CA TRP A 142 -10.25 -5.94 -4.86
C TRP A 142 -11.28 -7.05 -4.69
N GLU A 143 -10.92 -8.30 -4.99
CA GLU A 143 -11.80 -9.46 -4.76
C GLU A 143 -12.24 -9.53 -3.30
N HIS A 144 -11.31 -9.31 -2.37
CA HIS A 144 -11.57 -9.36 -0.92
C HIS A 144 -12.15 -8.08 -0.32
N LEU A 145 -12.21 -6.97 -1.07
CA LEU A 145 -12.83 -5.73 -0.59
C LEU A 145 -14.35 -5.89 -0.63
N ARG A 146 -15.05 -5.65 0.47
CA ARG A 146 -16.51 -5.68 0.52
C ARG A 146 -17.14 -4.58 -0.33
N PRO A 147 -18.39 -4.74 -0.80
CA PRO A 147 -19.17 -3.64 -1.36
C PRO A 147 -19.26 -2.46 -0.37
N GLY A 148 -19.06 -1.24 -0.85
CA GLY A 148 -18.95 -0.03 -0.03
C GLY A 148 -17.62 0.16 0.68
N GLY A 149 -16.69 -0.79 0.59
CA GLY A 149 -15.33 -0.69 1.14
C GLY A 149 -14.46 0.28 0.33
N CYS A 150 -13.41 0.81 0.98
CA CYS A 150 -12.50 1.78 0.38
C CYS A 150 -11.12 1.16 0.12
N LEU A 151 -10.59 1.36 -1.08
CA LEU A 151 -9.21 1.04 -1.44
C LEU A 151 -8.41 2.32 -1.61
N ALA A 152 -7.23 2.38 -0.99
CA ALA A 152 -6.29 3.49 -1.13
C ALA A 152 -4.91 3.01 -1.58
N VAL A 153 -4.34 3.72 -2.55
CA VAL A 153 -2.94 3.58 -2.95
C VAL A 153 -2.23 4.89 -2.66
N MET A 154 -1.31 4.88 -1.70
CA MET A 154 -0.40 5.99 -1.44
C MET A 154 1.00 5.62 -1.91
N ASP A 155 1.54 6.43 -2.81
CA ASP A 155 2.88 6.17 -3.33
C ASP A 155 3.59 7.48 -3.69
N ALA A 156 4.88 7.37 -4.02
CA ALA A 156 5.68 8.48 -4.49
C ALA A 156 5.86 8.42 -6.01
N GLY A 157 5.71 9.56 -6.66
CA GLY A 157 5.87 9.64 -8.10
C GLY A 157 6.25 11.04 -8.57
N LEU A 158 6.77 11.13 -9.78
CA LEU A 158 7.11 12.40 -10.39
C LEU A 158 5.84 13.18 -10.73
N THR A 159 5.63 14.31 -10.07
CA THR A 159 4.47 15.16 -10.31
C THR A 159 4.69 16.09 -11.51
N ARG A 160 3.61 16.42 -12.22
CA ARG A 160 3.63 17.41 -13.28
C ARG A 160 3.67 18.83 -12.67
N THR A 161 4.85 19.33 -12.33
CA THR A 161 5.03 20.73 -11.91
C THR A 161 5.86 21.50 -12.93
N ARG A 162 5.73 22.84 -12.97
CA ARG A 162 6.59 23.70 -13.80
C ARG A 162 8.08 23.64 -13.37
N LEU A 163 8.34 23.19 -12.12
CA LEU A 163 9.68 22.98 -11.57
C LEU A 163 10.27 21.59 -11.89
N ARG A 164 9.57 20.81 -12.69
CA ARG A 164 9.97 19.47 -13.11
C ARG A 164 11.43 19.37 -13.58
N PRO A 165 11.98 20.27 -14.41
CA PRO A 165 13.36 20.15 -14.88
C PRO A 165 14.38 20.17 -13.74
N VAL A 166 14.07 20.86 -12.63
CA VAL A 166 14.94 20.98 -11.45
C VAL A 166 14.70 19.88 -10.43
N LEU A 167 13.44 19.51 -10.23
CA LEU A 167 13.04 18.55 -9.19
C LEU A 167 13.14 17.08 -9.64
N ASP A 168 12.91 16.80 -10.92
CA ASP A 168 12.98 15.43 -11.47
C ASP A 168 14.34 14.74 -11.26
N PRO A 169 15.51 15.38 -11.46
CA PRO A 169 16.79 14.74 -11.21
C PRO A 169 16.97 14.33 -9.75
N LEU A 170 16.57 15.20 -8.81
CA LEU A 170 16.64 14.91 -7.38
C LEU A 170 15.64 13.82 -6.97
N ALA A 171 14.40 13.90 -7.45
CA ALA A 171 13.39 12.90 -7.21
C ALA A 171 13.79 11.52 -7.78
N ARG A 172 14.36 11.48 -9.00
CA ARG A 172 14.89 10.24 -9.59
C ARG A 172 16.03 9.65 -8.77
N LEU A 173 16.91 10.51 -8.23
CA LEU A 173 17.99 10.04 -7.34
C LEU A 173 17.42 9.43 -6.07
N LEU A 174 16.46 10.08 -5.42
CA LEU A 174 15.81 9.59 -4.21
C LEU A 174 15.01 8.30 -4.44
N ILE A 175 14.31 8.20 -5.57
CA ILE A 175 13.52 7.01 -5.92
C ILE A 175 14.43 5.85 -6.34
N ARG A 176 15.60 6.10 -6.97
CA ARG A 176 16.59 5.06 -7.27
C ARG A 176 17.20 4.40 -6.04
N LEU A 177 17.07 5.01 -4.86
CA LEU A 177 17.47 4.41 -3.59
C LEU A 177 16.44 3.37 -3.08
N GLY A 178 15.26 3.30 -3.71
CA GLY A 178 14.23 2.30 -3.44
C GLY A 178 13.80 1.58 -4.74
N PRO A 179 13.14 0.42 -4.65
CA PRO A 179 12.70 -0.36 -5.80
C PRO A 179 11.44 0.19 -6.49
N GLY A 180 10.87 1.30 -6.00
CA GLY A 180 9.65 1.90 -6.55
C GLY A 180 9.83 2.42 -7.97
N ASN A 181 8.81 2.27 -8.81
CA ASN A 181 8.74 2.85 -10.14
C ASN A 181 8.21 4.29 -10.08
N PRO A 182 9.06 5.33 -10.34
CA PRO A 182 8.64 6.73 -10.27
C PRO A 182 7.60 7.12 -11.34
N TYR A 183 7.41 6.28 -12.34
CA TYR A 183 6.45 6.47 -13.42
C TYR A 183 5.16 5.68 -13.21
N SER A 184 5.01 5.02 -12.08
CA SER A 184 3.78 4.30 -11.73
C SER A 184 2.57 5.25 -11.76
N ARG A 185 1.49 4.75 -12.31
CA ARG A 185 0.23 5.49 -12.46
C ARG A 185 -0.93 4.64 -11.98
N PRO A 186 -1.01 4.38 -10.67
CA PRO A 186 -2.04 3.48 -10.14
C PRO A 186 -3.46 3.96 -10.41
N TRP A 187 -3.67 5.29 -10.60
CA TRP A 187 -4.98 5.81 -10.98
C TRP A 187 -5.50 5.30 -12.33
N ASP A 188 -4.59 4.94 -13.27
CA ASP A 188 -5.01 4.34 -14.54
C ASP A 188 -5.52 2.92 -14.30
N ASP A 189 -4.83 2.15 -13.46
CA ASP A 189 -5.21 0.79 -13.10
C ASP A 189 -6.49 0.76 -12.24
N LEU A 190 -6.61 1.67 -11.28
CA LEU A 190 -7.80 1.78 -10.43
C LEU A 190 -9.04 2.22 -11.23
N SER A 191 -8.87 3.03 -12.29
CA SER A 191 -9.98 3.50 -13.11
C SER A 191 -10.72 2.38 -13.85
N GLU A 192 -10.10 1.20 -13.99
CA GLU A 192 -10.75 0.00 -14.52
C GLU A 192 -11.88 -0.52 -13.59
N TYR A 193 -11.86 -0.14 -12.31
CA TYR A 193 -12.80 -0.58 -11.27
C TYR A 193 -13.83 0.48 -10.88
N GLY A 194 -13.62 1.75 -11.23
CA GLY A 194 -14.56 2.82 -10.93
C GLY A 194 -13.96 4.22 -10.89
N GLN A 195 -14.68 5.15 -10.26
CA GLN A 195 -14.25 6.54 -10.18
C GLN A 195 -13.17 6.72 -9.11
N VAL A 196 -11.99 7.21 -9.54
CA VAL A 196 -10.82 7.40 -8.69
C VAL A 196 -10.71 8.84 -8.23
N ALA A 197 -10.66 9.09 -6.93
CA ALA A 197 -10.25 10.36 -6.37
C ALA A 197 -8.73 10.40 -6.19
N ILE A 198 -8.09 11.52 -6.56
CA ILE A 198 -6.64 11.66 -6.49
C ILE A 198 -6.31 12.92 -5.68
N GLU A 199 -5.65 12.73 -4.54
CA GLU A 199 -5.03 13.79 -3.76
C GLU A 199 -3.52 13.80 -3.99
N ARG A 200 -2.95 14.94 -4.37
CA ARG A 200 -1.50 15.14 -4.49
C ARG A 200 -1.00 16.04 -3.39
N PHE A 201 0.09 15.68 -2.75
CA PHE A 201 0.67 16.49 -1.69
C PHE A 201 2.20 16.40 -1.65
N MET A 202 2.82 17.41 -1.08
CA MET A 202 4.27 17.50 -0.87
C MET A 202 5.12 17.18 -2.12
N TRP A 203 4.59 17.49 -3.31
CA TRP A 203 5.23 17.46 -4.64
C TRP A 203 5.53 16.06 -5.20
N ILE A 204 5.76 15.07 -4.33
CA ILE A 204 6.16 13.70 -4.72
C ILE A 204 5.19 12.62 -4.29
N TYR A 205 4.21 12.93 -3.42
CA TYR A 205 3.24 11.94 -2.95
C TYR A 205 1.88 12.14 -3.59
N TYR A 206 1.20 11.03 -3.80
CA TYR A 206 -0.20 11.01 -4.17
C TYR A 206 -0.94 9.93 -3.37
N ILE A 207 -2.22 10.15 -3.15
CA ILE A 207 -3.16 9.15 -2.64
C ILE A 207 -4.26 9.02 -3.67
N CYS A 208 -4.47 7.81 -4.17
CA CYS A 208 -5.59 7.45 -5.02
C CYS A 208 -6.57 6.65 -4.19
N THR A 209 -7.83 7.04 -4.16
CA THR A 209 -8.88 6.32 -3.44
C THR A 209 -9.99 5.92 -4.39
N LEU A 210 -10.57 4.76 -4.13
CA LEU A 210 -11.69 4.19 -4.86
C LEU A 210 -12.59 3.46 -3.88
N VAL A 211 -13.89 3.70 -3.97
CA VAL A 211 -14.90 2.97 -3.19
C VAL A 211 -15.52 1.89 -4.08
N LYS A 212 -15.55 0.65 -3.58
CA LYS A 212 -16.19 -0.45 -4.30
C LYS A 212 -17.70 -0.22 -4.34
N PRO A 213 -18.34 -0.22 -5.53
CA PRO A 213 -19.77 -0.06 -5.62
C PRO A 213 -20.52 -1.02 -4.71
N GLY A 214 -21.57 -0.55 -4.05
CA GLY A 214 -22.47 -1.40 -3.29
C GLY A 214 -23.33 -2.26 -4.23
N ASP A 215 -23.88 -3.35 -3.73
CA ASP A 215 -24.78 -4.24 -4.49
C ASP A 215 -26.14 -3.58 -4.86
N GLY A 216 -26.37 -2.34 -4.43
CA GLY A 216 -27.51 -1.53 -4.78
C GLY A 216 -27.25 -0.76 -6.08
N LYS A 217 -28.14 -0.94 -7.06
CA LYS A 217 -28.19 -0.28 -8.36
C LYS A 217 -27.58 1.12 -8.33
N VAL A 218 -26.58 1.37 -9.17
CA VAL A 218 -26.17 2.73 -9.55
C VAL A 218 -27.42 3.42 -10.08
N ALA A 219 -27.98 4.33 -9.30
CA ALA A 219 -28.90 5.31 -9.81
C ALA A 219 -28.09 6.18 -10.77
N VAL A 220 -28.24 5.94 -12.06
CA VAL A 220 -27.80 6.85 -13.10
C VAL A 220 -28.76 8.03 -13.00
N ASP A 221 -28.46 9.01 -12.15
CA ASP A 221 -29.04 10.32 -12.24
C ASP A 221 -28.50 10.99 -13.50
N THR A 222 -29.28 10.80 -14.57
CA THR A 222 -29.19 11.59 -15.78
C THR A 222 -29.75 12.99 -15.45
N LEU A 223 -28.88 13.98 -15.38
CA LEU A 223 -29.25 15.40 -15.59
C LEU A 223 -28.25 16.02 -16.57
#